data_67fe85c7475828657752ff844d81b837
#
_entry.id   67fe85c7475828657752ff844d81b837
#
_cell.length_a   1.000
_cell.length_b   1.000
_cell.length_c   1.000
_cell.angle_alpha   90.00
_cell.angle_beta   90.00
_cell.angle_gamma   90.00
#
_symmetry.space_group_name_H-M   'P 1'
#
loop_
_entity.id
_entity.type
_entity.pdbx_description
1 polymer ?
#
loop_
_entity_poly.entity_id
_entity_poly.type
_entity_poly.pdbx_seq_one_letter_code
_entity_poly.pdbx_strand_id
1 'polypeptide(L)'
;MEIPNFFSGQEKIMSFDFDSLKDLLDTDIDHSSFIKNLSLDRSLVSSYFKSILLGYNHIFISKLLQTYGESSNICLPLFNQWSEGNKHMIDNLVIISHPDDAERICKTHIKKAPIFKSLLGTSIISTTDNDDWKEQRDEMNMAFLPNTSLKNVFPDSVKRAMDCLKVLKDSSDNYQKSVDMSDFFLNETQAQLQKAMFGFSDKFEENSNKRIRNAFVGIETEYLEEFSKTALKEAIQSQGPASKLFHRSDDIKKASGNMLLFAFAGHDTTGHTLTWLLYELCKHPEHKQRLIDEIDEYWRNNNGVENYETFDQLPFMTQCITETLRMWPALANGTYRELERDDKIIGLNGEKVLVKKGTYCQIINWTRHRNRDLWGDDVNEFNPDREFKGSEIWDHKGFGYYNVSSERFSPFTYGPRNCLGKNFSQMEMRLILLNIFRDHDFSLDSEQEKTVNDPKYSGFNIFTMGPQSVYDGLLGMFMNVHKRKSKL
;
A
#
# COMPACT_ATOMS: atom_id res chain seq x y z
N MET A 1 21.57 18.52 6.29
CA MET A 1 21.75 17.48 5.27
C MET A 1 20.47 17.47 4.48
N GLU A 2 20.49 17.98 3.25
CA GLU A 2 19.37 17.82 2.33
C GLU A 2 19.17 16.31 2.15
N ILE A 3 17.96 15.83 2.38
CA ILE A 3 17.59 14.44 2.06
C ILE A 3 17.83 14.33 0.56
N PRO A 4 18.65 13.38 0.07
CA PRO A 4 18.83 13.20 -1.36
C PRO A 4 17.46 13.06 -2.00
N ASN A 5 17.29 13.67 -3.16
CA ASN A 5 16.04 13.60 -3.91
C ASN A 5 15.75 12.11 -4.21
N PHE A 6 14.89 11.48 -3.41
CA PHE A 6 14.61 10.04 -3.44
C PHE A 6 14.00 9.57 -4.77
N PHE A 7 13.56 10.52 -5.57
CA PHE A 7 12.87 10.27 -6.83
C PHE A 7 13.78 10.31 -8.07
N SER A 8 15.04 10.78 -7.95
CA SER A 8 15.99 10.81 -9.08
C SER A 8 16.67 9.44 -9.35
N GLY A 9 16.21 8.37 -8.71
CA GLY A 9 16.93 7.11 -8.64
C GLY A 9 16.59 6.05 -9.69
N GLN A 10 15.59 6.23 -10.53
CA GLN A 10 15.20 5.18 -11.49
C GLN A 10 16.30 4.85 -12.51
N GLU A 11 17.04 5.86 -12.98
CA GLU A 11 18.20 5.59 -13.85
C GLU A 11 19.37 4.89 -13.14
N LYS A 12 19.52 5.10 -11.81
CA LYS A 12 20.54 4.41 -11.02
C LYS A 12 20.12 3.02 -10.55
N ILE A 13 18.82 2.74 -10.45
CA ILE A 13 18.28 1.42 -10.09
C ILE A 13 18.55 0.42 -11.23
N MET A 14 18.52 0.83 -12.47
CA MET A 14 18.80 -0.03 -13.63
C MET A 14 20.27 -0.50 -13.73
N SER A 15 21.22 0.13 -13.03
CA SER A 15 22.62 -0.27 -13.00
C SER A 15 23.03 -1.04 -11.73
N PHE A 16 22.06 -1.38 -10.87
CA PHE A 16 22.33 -2.01 -9.59
C PHE A 16 22.59 -3.51 -9.75
N ASP A 17 23.79 -3.94 -9.42
CA ASP A 17 24.19 -5.33 -9.38
C ASP A 17 23.50 -6.04 -8.19
N PHE A 18 22.60 -6.96 -8.50
CA PHE A 18 21.91 -7.78 -7.49
C PHE A 18 22.88 -8.69 -6.72
N ASP A 19 24.00 -9.08 -7.32
CA ASP A 19 25.04 -9.84 -6.64
C ASP A 19 25.63 -9.06 -5.46
N SER A 20 25.68 -7.73 -5.55
CA SER A 20 26.08 -6.89 -4.40
C SER A 20 25.06 -6.89 -3.25
N LEU A 21 23.78 -7.16 -3.49
CA LEU A 21 22.78 -7.36 -2.44
C LEU A 21 22.93 -8.76 -1.82
N LYS A 22 23.26 -9.75 -2.64
CA LYS A 22 23.56 -11.12 -2.20
C LYS A 22 24.78 -11.12 -1.30
N ASP A 23 25.86 -10.41 -1.67
CA ASP A 23 27.04 -10.24 -0.83
C ASP A 23 26.74 -9.56 0.51
N LEU A 24 25.78 -8.61 0.53
CA LEU A 24 25.30 -7.96 1.75
C LEU A 24 24.46 -8.87 2.66
N LEU A 25 23.81 -9.88 2.06
CA LEU A 25 22.97 -10.85 2.76
C LEU A 25 23.72 -12.14 3.11
N ASP A 26 24.80 -12.46 2.36
CA ASP A 26 25.65 -13.63 2.53
C ASP A 26 26.94 -13.35 3.33
N THR A 27 27.15 -12.09 3.79
CA THR A 27 28.27 -11.84 4.70
C THR A 27 28.11 -12.68 5.95
N ASP A 28 29.17 -13.44 6.30
CA ASP A 28 29.34 -14.14 7.57
C ASP A 28 29.36 -13.12 8.73
N ILE A 29 28.20 -12.56 9.04
CA ILE A 29 28.00 -11.77 10.23
C ILE A 29 27.98 -12.75 11.38
N ASP A 30 28.90 -12.61 12.33
CA ASP A 30 28.82 -13.34 13.59
C ASP A 30 27.57 -12.93 14.35
N HIS A 31 26.49 -13.60 14.01
CA HIS A 31 25.16 -13.36 14.55
C HIS A 31 25.09 -13.61 16.06
N SER A 32 26.04 -14.35 16.63
CA SER A 32 26.11 -14.66 18.08
C SER A 32 26.53 -13.43 18.90
N SER A 33 27.35 -12.55 18.35
CA SER A 33 27.77 -11.28 18.99
C SER A 33 26.63 -10.24 18.99
N PHE A 34 25.76 -10.28 18.00
CA PHE A 34 24.57 -9.44 17.86
C PHE A 34 23.54 -9.68 18.96
N ILE A 35 23.31 -10.95 19.29
CA ILE A 35 22.35 -11.36 20.32
C ILE A 35 22.81 -10.94 21.72
N LYS A 36 24.12 -11.00 22.01
CA LYS A 36 24.66 -10.76 23.35
C LYS A 36 24.70 -9.29 23.76
N ASN A 37 24.86 -8.35 22.82
CA ASN A 37 25.15 -6.95 23.17
C ASN A 37 24.19 -5.93 22.58
N LEU A 38 23.23 -6.31 21.71
CA LEU A 38 22.37 -5.36 20.95
C LEU A 38 23.17 -4.26 20.20
N SER A 39 24.49 -4.36 20.18
CA SER A 39 25.36 -3.45 19.45
C SER A 39 25.57 -4.00 18.06
N LEU A 40 24.77 -3.51 17.13
CA LEU A 40 24.91 -3.82 15.71
C LEU A 40 26.25 -3.36 15.17
N ASP A 41 26.84 -4.21 14.37
CA ASP A 41 27.89 -3.80 13.46
C ASP A 41 27.36 -2.64 12.56
N ARG A 42 28.22 -1.66 12.32
CA ARG A 42 27.93 -0.50 11.45
C ARG A 42 27.51 -0.94 10.04
N SER A 43 27.93 -2.11 9.59
CA SER A 43 27.55 -2.71 8.31
C SER A 43 26.04 -2.96 8.20
N LEU A 44 25.39 -3.47 9.26
CA LEU A 44 23.94 -3.72 9.25
C LEU A 44 23.11 -2.45 9.20
N VAL A 45 23.53 -1.38 9.88
CA VAL A 45 22.87 -0.08 9.80
C VAL A 45 22.97 0.49 8.39
N SER A 46 24.16 0.41 7.78
CA SER A 46 24.39 0.83 6.39
C SER A 46 23.52 -0.01 5.43
N SER A 47 23.46 -1.33 5.64
CA SER A 47 22.66 -2.26 4.83
C SER A 47 21.15 -2.00 4.97
N TYR A 48 20.69 -1.67 6.17
CA TYR A 48 19.30 -1.28 6.39
C TYR A 48 18.93 -0.03 5.57
N PHE A 49 19.73 1.06 5.64
CA PHE A 49 19.46 2.26 4.85
C PHE A 49 19.57 2.01 3.34
N LYS A 50 20.57 1.23 2.92
CA LYS A 50 20.72 0.85 1.52
C LYS A 50 19.49 0.06 1.03
N SER A 51 18.98 -0.86 1.84
CA SER A 51 17.78 -1.63 1.51
C SER A 51 16.52 -0.76 1.38
N ILE A 52 16.41 0.32 2.19
CA ILE A 52 15.33 1.32 2.04
C ILE A 52 15.46 2.04 0.70
N LEU A 53 16.65 2.56 0.39
CA LEU A 53 16.91 3.31 -0.84
C LEU A 53 16.66 2.48 -2.10
N LEU A 54 16.88 1.18 -2.02
CA LEU A 54 16.68 0.22 -3.12
C LEU A 54 15.29 -0.40 -3.14
N GLY A 55 14.44 -0.07 -2.16
CA GLY A 55 13.08 -0.61 -2.08
C GLY A 55 12.98 -2.05 -1.52
N TYR A 56 14.06 -2.64 -1.03
CA TYR A 56 14.09 -4.03 -0.53
C TYR A 56 14.09 -4.16 0.99
N ASN A 57 13.74 -3.10 1.71
CA ASN A 57 13.82 -3.09 3.18
C ASN A 57 13.04 -4.24 3.84
N HIS A 58 11.84 -4.55 3.35
CA HIS A 58 11.02 -5.65 3.85
C HIS A 58 11.67 -7.03 3.65
N ILE A 59 12.38 -7.24 2.52
CA ILE A 59 13.12 -8.49 2.27
C ILE A 59 14.33 -8.58 3.21
N PHE A 60 15.09 -7.49 3.36
CA PHE A 60 16.22 -7.42 4.27
C PHE A 60 15.81 -7.76 5.71
N ILE A 61 14.74 -7.13 6.21
CA ILE A 61 14.21 -7.40 7.54
C ILE A 61 13.70 -8.85 7.65
N SER A 62 13.03 -9.36 6.62
CA SER A 62 12.55 -10.75 6.63
C SER A 62 13.68 -11.75 6.80
N LYS A 63 14.80 -11.54 6.11
CA LYS A 63 15.98 -12.41 6.26
C LYS A 63 16.61 -12.29 7.65
N LEU A 64 16.71 -11.09 8.21
CA LEU A 64 17.16 -10.94 9.59
C LEU A 64 16.27 -11.73 10.56
N LEU A 65 14.95 -11.61 10.42
CA LEU A 65 14.01 -12.32 11.30
C LEU A 65 14.02 -13.84 11.11
N GLN A 66 14.28 -14.33 9.91
CA GLN A 66 14.50 -15.78 9.69
C GLN A 66 15.69 -16.33 10.49
N THR A 67 16.70 -15.48 10.72
CA THR A 67 17.88 -15.85 11.52
C THR A 67 17.59 -15.82 13.03
N TYR A 68 16.78 -14.87 13.50
CA TYR A 68 16.55 -14.61 14.92
C TYR A 68 15.20 -15.08 15.47
N GLY A 69 14.30 -15.50 14.62
CA GLY A 69 12.92 -15.89 14.93
C GLY A 69 11.90 -14.96 14.29
N GLU A 70 10.98 -15.51 13.52
CA GLU A 70 10.01 -14.76 12.71
C GLU A 70 9.05 -13.90 13.57
N SER A 71 8.78 -14.34 14.80
CA SER A 71 7.94 -13.62 15.78
C SER A 71 8.75 -12.76 16.76
N SER A 72 9.94 -12.29 16.38
CA SER A 72 10.82 -11.51 17.24
C SER A 72 10.77 -10.02 16.91
N ASN A 73 11.14 -9.18 17.88
CA ASN A 73 11.42 -7.77 17.65
C ASN A 73 12.94 -7.55 17.60
N ILE A 74 13.39 -6.67 16.73
CA ILE A 74 14.81 -6.38 16.52
C ILE A 74 15.08 -4.91 16.81
N CYS A 75 16.12 -4.62 17.58
CA CYS A 75 16.58 -3.25 17.81
C CYS A 75 17.77 -2.92 16.91
N LEU A 76 17.64 -1.89 16.09
CA LEU A 76 18.72 -1.33 15.28
C LEU A 76 19.26 -0.06 15.94
N PRO A 77 20.49 -0.04 16.47
CA PRO A 77 21.10 1.17 17.01
C PRO A 77 21.49 2.10 15.86
N LEU A 78 20.71 3.12 15.61
CA LEU A 78 20.87 3.91 14.41
C LEU A 78 21.88 5.04 14.50
N PHE A 79 22.21 5.64 15.63
CA PHE A 79 23.04 6.87 15.60
C PHE A 79 23.63 7.30 16.95
N ASN A 80 24.63 6.64 17.47
CA ASN A 80 25.45 7.21 18.56
C ASN A 80 26.57 8.15 18.10
N GLN A 81 26.73 8.43 16.79
CA GLN A 81 27.91 9.14 16.29
C GLN A 81 27.66 10.39 15.46
N TRP A 82 26.42 10.79 15.24
CA TRP A 82 26.14 12.02 14.46
C TRP A 82 25.66 13.19 15.33
N SER A 83 25.70 13.05 16.65
CA SER A 83 25.00 13.92 17.59
C SER A 83 25.84 14.97 18.30
N GLU A 84 27.06 15.26 17.92
CA GLU A 84 27.78 16.38 18.57
C GLU A 84 27.20 17.78 18.29
N GLY A 85 26.15 17.87 17.43
CA GLY A 85 25.51 19.16 17.14
C GLY A 85 23.98 19.19 17.09
N ASN A 86 23.27 18.06 17.08
CA ASN A 86 21.81 18.04 16.94
C ASN A 86 21.11 17.13 17.96
N LYS A 87 20.54 17.73 19.01
CA LYS A 87 19.83 17.08 20.10
C LYS A 87 18.52 16.34 19.73
N HIS A 88 18.26 16.11 18.46
CA HIS A 88 16.98 15.56 17.95
C HIS A 88 17.12 14.31 17.06
N MET A 89 18.25 13.61 17.10
CA MET A 89 18.44 12.41 16.28
C MET A 89 18.18 11.13 17.06
N ILE A 90 17.57 10.18 16.34
CA ILE A 90 17.08 8.90 16.81
C ILE A 90 18.23 8.04 17.30
N ASP A 91 18.21 7.67 18.57
CA ASP A 91 19.23 6.78 19.13
C ASP A 91 19.01 5.32 18.70
N ASN A 92 17.75 4.90 18.51
CA ASN A 92 17.42 3.51 18.17
C ASN A 92 16.16 3.44 17.30
N LEU A 93 16.13 2.46 16.38
CA LEU A 93 14.93 2.02 15.69
C LEU A 93 14.61 0.59 16.13
N VAL A 94 13.40 0.36 16.58
CA VAL A 94 12.90 -0.98 16.89
C VAL A 94 11.99 -1.45 15.78
N ILE A 95 12.32 -2.58 15.17
CA ILE A 95 11.48 -3.26 14.19
C ILE A 95 10.56 -4.20 14.95
N ILE A 96 9.26 -3.97 14.84
CA ILE A 96 8.22 -4.73 15.51
C ILE A 96 7.63 -5.75 14.53
N SER A 97 7.96 -7.01 14.74
CA SER A 97 7.39 -8.15 14.01
C SER A 97 6.57 -9.09 14.90
N HIS A 98 6.76 -9.01 16.24
CA HIS A 98 5.92 -9.76 17.16
C HIS A 98 4.46 -9.30 17.06
N PRO A 99 3.49 -10.23 16.85
CA PRO A 99 2.11 -9.88 16.54
C PRO A 99 1.43 -9.04 17.64
N ASP A 100 1.52 -9.45 18.90
CA ASP A 100 0.88 -8.76 20.02
C ASP A 100 1.47 -7.36 20.26
N ASP A 101 2.79 -7.21 20.09
CA ASP A 101 3.45 -5.92 20.22
C ASP A 101 3.08 -4.98 19.07
N ALA A 102 2.95 -5.49 17.84
CA ALA A 102 2.54 -4.71 16.68
C ALA A 102 1.15 -4.09 16.88
N GLU A 103 0.20 -4.89 17.32
CA GLU A 103 -1.16 -4.42 17.59
C GLU A 103 -1.18 -3.45 18.77
N ARG A 104 -0.54 -3.81 19.88
CA ARG A 104 -0.52 -3.02 21.11
C ARG A 104 0.14 -1.66 20.91
N ILE A 105 1.33 -1.62 20.30
CA ILE A 105 2.06 -0.36 20.05
C ILE A 105 1.25 0.57 19.16
N CYS A 106 0.64 0.06 18.07
CA CYS A 106 -0.20 0.89 17.21
C CYS A 106 -1.45 1.44 17.91
N LYS A 107 -1.99 0.73 18.91
CA LYS A 107 -3.16 1.18 19.68
C LYS A 107 -2.80 2.16 20.80
N THR A 108 -1.60 2.03 21.37
CA THR A 108 -1.22 2.76 22.59
C THR A 108 -0.25 3.91 22.36
N HIS A 109 0.47 3.92 21.23
CA HIS A 109 1.39 4.97 20.81
C HIS A 109 0.97 5.51 19.45
N ILE A 110 0.16 6.56 19.46
CA ILE A 110 -0.44 7.10 18.23
C ILE A 110 0.46 8.12 17.52
N LYS A 111 1.49 8.62 18.20
CA LYS A 111 2.43 9.58 17.63
C LYS A 111 3.21 8.96 16.46
N LYS A 112 3.20 9.63 15.31
CA LYS A 112 3.96 9.20 14.11
C LYS A 112 5.42 9.63 14.20
N ALA A 113 6.31 8.80 13.67
CA ALA A 113 7.66 9.25 13.34
C ALA A 113 7.62 10.21 12.13
N PRO A 114 8.52 11.21 12.03
CA PRO A 114 8.44 12.30 11.05
C PRO A 114 8.92 11.92 9.63
N ILE A 115 8.64 10.70 9.18
CA ILE A 115 9.20 10.14 7.93
C ILE A 115 8.64 10.83 6.69
N PHE A 116 7.34 11.15 6.69
CA PHE A 116 6.66 11.75 5.53
C PHE A 116 6.64 13.28 5.53
N LYS A 117 7.25 13.93 6.53
CA LYS A 117 7.14 15.38 6.71
C LYS A 117 7.76 16.17 5.56
N SER A 118 8.83 15.67 4.98
CA SER A 118 9.51 16.34 3.85
C SER A 118 8.69 16.33 2.57
N LEU A 119 7.91 15.26 2.33
CA LEU A 119 7.10 15.11 1.12
C LEU A 119 5.69 15.67 1.27
N LEU A 120 5.05 15.42 2.42
CA LEU A 120 3.62 15.66 2.63
C LEU A 120 3.34 16.77 3.67
N GLY A 121 4.36 17.53 4.07
CA GLY A 121 4.23 18.69 4.96
C GLY A 121 3.54 18.34 6.28
N THR A 122 2.46 19.06 6.60
CA THR A 122 1.63 18.91 7.82
C THR A 122 0.34 18.12 7.56
N SER A 123 0.35 17.21 6.60
CA SER A 123 -0.80 16.34 6.32
C SER A 123 -1.12 15.39 7.48
N ILE A 124 -2.33 14.82 7.47
CA ILE A 124 -2.80 13.88 8.50
C ILE A 124 -1.87 12.67 8.70
N ILE A 125 -1.13 12.23 7.67
CA ILE A 125 -0.20 11.09 7.81
C ILE A 125 1.15 11.51 8.38
N SER A 126 1.58 12.75 8.12
CA SER A 126 2.92 13.25 8.43
C SER A 126 3.00 14.05 9.73
N THR A 127 1.86 14.57 10.21
CA THR A 127 1.85 15.31 11.48
C THR A 127 2.27 14.43 12.66
N THR A 128 3.20 14.95 13.48
CA THR A 128 3.66 14.31 14.70
C THR A 128 2.94 14.85 15.94
N ASP A 129 2.07 15.85 15.76
CA ASP A 129 1.19 16.39 16.79
C ASP A 129 -0.11 15.57 16.81
N ASN A 130 -0.43 14.99 17.97
CA ASN A 130 -1.58 14.14 18.12
C ASN A 130 -2.91 14.92 18.15
N ASP A 131 -2.90 16.15 18.64
CA ASP A 131 -4.10 16.99 18.67
C ASP A 131 -4.43 17.51 17.29
N ASP A 132 -3.43 18.01 16.54
CA ASP A 132 -3.56 18.37 15.12
C ASP A 132 -4.04 17.17 14.27
N TRP A 133 -3.46 15.98 14.52
CA TRP A 133 -3.92 14.77 13.84
C TRP A 133 -5.38 14.45 14.13
N LYS A 134 -5.79 14.55 15.39
CA LYS A 134 -7.16 14.22 15.79
C LYS A 134 -8.17 15.15 15.13
N GLU A 135 -7.88 16.44 15.12
CA GLU A 135 -8.71 17.45 14.43
C GLU A 135 -8.88 17.09 12.95
N GLN A 136 -7.76 16.89 12.24
CA GLN A 136 -7.79 16.50 10.83
C GLN A 136 -8.55 15.18 10.60
N ARG A 137 -8.35 14.19 11.51
CA ARG A 137 -9.01 12.88 11.42
C ARG A 137 -10.52 12.98 11.58
N ASP A 138 -11.00 13.76 12.55
CA ASP A 138 -12.42 13.93 12.81
C ASP A 138 -13.12 14.60 11.62
N GLU A 139 -12.50 15.61 11.02
CA GLU A 139 -13.00 16.23 9.79
C GLU A 139 -13.08 15.25 8.61
N MET A 140 -12.00 14.51 8.37
CA MET A 140 -11.89 13.62 7.20
C MET A 140 -12.74 12.34 7.33
N ASN A 141 -12.98 11.87 8.54
CA ASN A 141 -13.82 10.70 8.78
C ASN A 141 -15.19 10.84 8.10
N MET A 142 -15.76 12.04 8.08
CA MET A 142 -17.09 12.29 7.48
C MET A 142 -17.14 12.05 5.98
N ALA A 143 -16.02 12.21 5.28
CA ALA A 143 -15.95 12.00 3.84
C ALA A 143 -15.73 10.52 3.47
N PHE A 144 -14.96 9.78 4.26
CA PHE A 144 -14.43 8.48 3.86
C PHE A 144 -15.05 7.27 4.59
N LEU A 145 -15.54 7.46 5.82
CA LEU A 145 -15.98 6.34 6.64
C LEU A 145 -17.49 6.04 6.60
N PRO A 146 -18.40 7.04 6.56
CA PRO A 146 -19.83 6.75 6.62
C PRO A 146 -20.31 5.98 5.39
N ASN A 147 -21.14 4.98 5.63
CA ASN A 147 -21.83 4.25 4.57
C ASN A 147 -22.59 5.19 3.61
N THR A 148 -23.22 6.22 4.18
CA THR A 148 -23.93 7.25 3.38
C THR A 148 -23.01 7.99 2.43
N SER A 149 -21.77 8.31 2.83
CA SER A 149 -20.81 8.96 1.93
C SER A 149 -20.43 8.03 0.77
N LEU A 150 -20.15 6.75 1.06
CA LEU A 150 -19.80 5.77 0.03
C LEU A 150 -20.97 5.48 -0.92
N LYS A 151 -22.20 5.39 -0.41
CA LYS A 151 -23.39 5.27 -1.27
C LYS A 151 -23.57 6.47 -2.19
N ASN A 152 -23.25 7.66 -1.72
CA ASN A 152 -23.37 8.87 -2.54
C ASN A 152 -22.35 8.92 -3.69
N VAL A 153 -21.15 8.38 -3.49
CA VAL A 153 -20.10 8.32 -4.55
C VAL A 153 -20.22 7.07 -5.44
N PHE A 154 -20.99 6.08 -5.03
CA PHE A 154 -21.13 4.81 -5.74
C PHE A 154 -21.51 4.97 -7.22
N PRO A 155 -22.52 5.82 -7.61
CA PRO A 155 -22.87 5.99 -9.01
C PRO A 155 -21.72 6.53 -9.87
N ASP A 156 -20.93 7.47 -9.33
CA ASP A 156 -19.77 8.03 -10.04
C ASP A 156 -18.64 6.99 -10.15
N SER A 157 -18.44 6.19 -9.09
CA SER A 157 -17.50 5.07 -9.11
C SER A 157 -17.88 3.99 -10.12
N VAL A 158 -19.17 3.64 -10.22
CA VAL A 158 -19.70 2.72 -11.23
C VAL A 158 -19.44 3.25 -12.63
N LYS A 159 -19.84 4.50 -12.89
CA LYS A 159 -19.60 5.13 -14.19
C LYS A 159 -18.13 5.07 -14.58
N ARG A 160 -17.22 5.43 -13.67
CA ARG A 160 -15.79 5.39 -13.93
C ARG A 160 -15.30 3.96 -14.18
N ALA A 161 -15.73 2.97 -13.39
CA ALA A 161 -15.37 1.57 -13.59
C ALA A 161 -15.87 1.01 -14.94
N MET A 162 -16.98 1.52 -15.47
CA MET A 162 -17.43 1.21 -16.83
C MET A 162 -16.56 1.88 -17.90
N ASP A 163 -16.16 3.13 -17.69
CA ASP A 163 -15.30 3.86 -18.62
C ASP A 163 -13.90 3.19 -18.74
N CYS A 164 -13.42 2.52 -17.68
CA CYS A 164 -12.13 1.82 -17.72
C CYS A 164 -12.09 0.70 -18.77
N LEU A 165 -13.23 0.11 -19.15
CA LEU A 165 -13.30 -0.91 -20.21
C LEU A 165 -12.88 -0.35 -21.57
N LYS A 166 -13.24 0.91 -21.84
CA LYS A 166 -12.80 1.59 -23.06
C LYS A 166 -11.29 1.84 -23.02
N VAL A 167 -10.77 2.31 -21.87
CA VAL A 167 -9.33 2.51 -21.69
C VAL A 167 -8.56 1.21 -21.90
N LEU A 168 -9.05 0.09 -21.35
CA LEU A 168 -8.44 -1.23 -21.52
C LEU A 168 -8.41 -1.68 -22.99
N LYS A 169 -9.53 -1.51 -23.70
CA LYS A 169 -9.63 -1.84 -25.11
C LYS A 169 -8.69 -0.99 -25.97
N ASP A 170 -8.63 0.32 -25.71
CA ASP A 170 -7.77 1.25 -26.46
C ASP A 170 -6.28 0.96 -26.18
N SER A 171 -5.91 0.74 -24.90
CA SER A 171 -4.54 0.42 -24.49
C SER A 171 -4.03 -0.91 -25.07
N SER A 172 -4.92 -1.88 -25.23
CA SER A 172 -4.61 -3.18 -25.85
C SER A 172 -4.62 -3.16 -27.40
N ASP A 173 -4.85 -2.03 -28.03
CA ASP A 173 -5.02 -1.90 -29.48
C ASP A 173 -6.07 -2.91 -30.01
N ASN A 174 -7.26 -2.88 -29.43
CA ASN A 174 -8.32 -3.85 -29.68
C ASN A 174 -7.87 -5.31 -29.45
N TYR A 175 -7.17 -5.57 -28.35
CA TYR A 175 -6.68 -6.90 -27.90
C TYR A 175 -5.54 -7.49 -28.75
N GLN A 176 -4.78 -6.65 -29.45
CA GLN A 176 -3.63 -7.06 -30.25
C GLN A 176 -2.30 -6.94 -29.52
N LYS A 177 -2.26 -6.17 -28.43
CA LYS A 177 -1.04 -5.89 -27.67
C LYS A 177 -1.23 -6.16 -26.19
N SER A 178 -0.16 -6.58 -25.54
CA SER A 178 -0.09 -6.65 -24.08
C SER A 178 -0.24 -5.24 -23.46
N VAL A 179 -0.89 -5.19 -22.31
CA VAL A 179 -1.13 -3.96 -21.56
C VAL A 179 -0.32 -4.00 -20.28
N ASP A 180 0.34 -2.90 -19.92
CA ASP A 180 0.86 -2.71 -18.58
C ASP A 180 -0.30 -2.51 -17.59
N MET A 181 -0.69 -3.61 -16.94
CA MET A 181 -1.79 -3.60 -15.97
C MET A 181 -1.44 -2.82 -14.70
N SER A 182 -0.15 -2.61 -14.40
CA SER A 182 0.24 -1.74 -13.28
C SER A 182 -0.10 -0.29 -13.59
N ASP A 183 0.32 0.24 -14.74
CA ASP A 183 -0.05 1.62 -15.14
C ASP A 183 -1.56 1.77 -15.33
N PHE A 184 -2.22 0.75 -15.88
CA PHE A 184 -3.68 0.74 -16.05
C PHE A 184 -4.42 0.90 -14.70
N PHE A 185 -4.08 0.09 -13.69
CA PHE A 185 -4.76 0.17 -12.39
C PHE A 185 -4.40 1.43 -11.62
N LEU A 186 -3.14 1.88 -11.70
CA LEU A 186 -2.75 3.18 -11.10
C LEU A 186 -3.52 4.34 -11.72
N ASN A 187 -3.71 4.33 -13.05
CA ASN A 187 -4.52 5.33 -13.73
C ASN A 187 -5.98 5.28 -13.30
N GLU A 188 -6.55 4.08 -13.22
CA GLU A 188 -7.95 3.89 -12.87
C GLU A 188 -8.25 4.30 -11.43
N THR A 189 -7.43 3.88 -10.47
CA THR A 189 -7.63 4.24 -9.06
C THR A 189 -7.41 5.73 -8.80
N GLN A 190 -6.48 6.38 -9.51
CA GLN A 190 -6.34 7.84 -9.46
C GLN A 190 -7.59 8.54 -10.01
N ALA A 191 -8.15 8.03 -11.11
CA ALA A 191 -9.37 8.58 -11.69
C ALA A 191 -10.59 8.36 -10.77
N GLN A 192 -10.72 7.18 -10.15
CA GLN A 192 -11.76 6.90 -9.15
C GLN A 192 -11.71 7.91 -8.01
N LEU A 193 -10.52 8.14 -7.45
CA LEU A 193 -10.35 9.12 -6.38
C LEU A 193 -10.77 10.54 -6.84
N GLN A 194 -10.25 10.99 -7.98
CA GLN A 194 -10.50 12.35 -8.49
C GLN A 194 -11.95 12.55 -8.86
N LYS A 195 -12.59 11.60 -9.51
CA LYS A 195 -13.97 11.70 -9.99
C LYS A 195 -15.00 11.43 -8.88
N ALA A 196 -14.91 10.30 -8.20
CA ALA A 196 -15.93 9.90 -7.25
C ALA A 196 -15.77 10.61 -5.89
N MET A 197 -14.57 10.62 -5.31
CA MET A 197 -14.37 11.22 -3.99
C MET A 197 -14.25 12.75 -4.03
N PHE A 198 -13.56 13.30 -5.03
CA PHE A 198 -13.40 14.74 -5.15
C PHE A 198 -14.45 15.40 -6.05
N GLY A 199 -15.04 14.68 -6.99
CA GLY A 199 -15.97 15.23 -7.96
C GLY A 199 -15.30 16.20 -8.94
N PHE A 200 -14.02 15.97 -9.25
CA PHE A 200 -13.25 16.80 -10.19
C PHE A 200 -13.80 16.67 -11.61
N SER A 201 -13.68 17.72 -12.39
CA SER A 201 -14.10 17.74 -13.79
C SER A 201 -13.29 16.74 -14.65
N ASP A 202 -13.90 16.26 -15.75
CA ASP A 202 -13.20 15.36 -16.70
C ASP A 202 -11.92 16.02 -17.22
N LYS A 203 -12.01 17.32 -17.55
CA LYS A 203 -10.87 18.10 -18.04
C LYS A 203 -9.71 18.14 -17.01
N PHE A 204 -10.02 18.28 -15.73
CA PHE A 204 -8.98 18.30 -14.68
C PHE A 204 -8.35 16.91 -14.53
N GLU A 205 -9.17 15.86 -14.46
CA GLU A 205 -8.70 14.48 -14.33
C GLU A 205 -7.80 14.09 -15.50
N GLU A 206 -8.24 14.27 -16.75
CA GLU A 206 -7.47 13.95 -17.96
C GLU A 206 -6.11 14.67 -18.01
N ASN A 207 -6.05 15.94 -17.57
CA ASN A 207 -4.82 16.71 -17.57
C ASN A 207 -3.88 16.40 -16.41
N SER A 208 -4.40 15.97 -15.27
CA SER A 208 -3.62 15.84 -14.05
C SER A 208 -3.24 14.39 -13.71
N ASN A 209 -4.03 13.40 -14.08
CA ASN A 209 -3.89 12.02 -13.62
C ASN A 209 -2.49 11.46 -13.89
N LYS A 210 -2.06 11.42 -15.13
CA LYS A 210 -0.74 10.87 -15.50
C LYS A 210 0.40 11.72 -14.93
N ARG A 211 0.28 13.04 -14.97
CA ARG A 211 1.32 13.96 -14.50
C ARG A 211 1.59 13.83 -13.00
N ILE A 212 0.53 13.72 -12.19
CA ILE A 212 0.71 13.56 -10.73
C ILE A 212 1.33 12.20 -10.39
N ARG A 213 0.96 11.13 -11.10
CA ARG A 213 1.59 9.81 -10.92
C ARG A 213 3.07 9.86 -11.30
N ASN A 214 3.43 10.48 -12.44
CA ASN A 214 4.80 10.71 -12.85
C ASN A 214 5.60 11.52 -11.81
N ALA A 215 4.99 12.53 -11.23
CA ALA A 215 5.63 13.37 -10.22
C ALA A 215 5.99 12.57 -8.94
N PHE A 216 5.14 11.64 -8.52
CA PHE A 216 5.42 10.77 -7.36
C PHE A 216 6.53 9.75 -7.60
N VAL A 217 6.80 9.36 -8.83
CA VAL A 217 7.91 8.47 -9.19
C VAL A 217 9.17 9.22 -9.65
N GLY A 218 9.21 10.53 -9.47
CA GLY A 218 10.40 11.35 -9.72
C GLY A 218 10.54 11.88 -11.14
N ILE A 219 9.50 11.72 -11.97
CA ILE A 219 9.47 12.22 -13.35
C ILE A 219 8.85 13.59 -13.37
N GLU A 220 8.59 14.49 -13.37
CA GLU A 220 7.91 15.79 -13.28
C GLU A 220 7.71 16.24 -11.81
N THR A 221 8.72 16.16 -10.99
CA THR A 221 8.61 16.47 -9.55
C THR A 221 8.14 17.90 -9.26
N GLU A 222 8.41 18.86 -10.13
CA GLU A 222 7.90 20.23 -10.05
C GLU A 222 6.38 20.30 -10.13
N TYR A 223 5.75 19.30 -10.74
CA TYR A 223 4.29 19.25 -10.82
C TYR A 223 3.59 19.01 -9.47
N LEU A 224 4.26 18.49 -8.46
CA LEU A 224 3.68 18.31 -7.12
C LEU A 224 3.14 19.64 -6.56
N GLU A 225 3.92 20.71 -6.69
CA GLU A 225 3.50 22.04 -6.20
C GLU A 225 2.37 22.63 -7.06
N GLU A 226 2.46 22.51 -8.38
CA GLU A 226 1.41 22.95 -9.32
C GLU A 226 0.11 22.18 -9.06
N PHE A 227 0.19 20.84 -8.93
CA PHE A 227 -0.96 20.00 -8.66
C PHE A 227 -1.66 20.39 -7.36
N SER A 228 -0.93 20.54 -6.25
CA SER A 228 -1.54 20.89 -4.97
C SER A 228 -2.36 22.18 -5.05
N LYS A 229 -1.85 23.20 -5.75
CA LYS A 229 -2.52 24.49 -5.93
C LYS A 229 -3.73 24.41 -6.86
N THR A 230 -3.61 23.68 -7.97
CA THR A 230 -4.68 23.56 -8.97
C THR A 230 -5.80 22.64 -8.49
N ALA A 231 -5.45 21.53 -7.83
CA ALA A 231 -6.42 20.60 -7.24
C ALA A 231 -7.21 21.24 -6.08
N LEU A 232 -6.58 22.09 -5.26
CA LEU A 232 -7.32 22.85 -4.24
C LEU A 232 -8.34 23.83 -4.85
N LYS A 233 -7.97 24.49 -5.95
CA LYS A 233 -8.93 25.37 -6.68
C LYS A 233 -10.08 24.57 -7.29
N GLU A 234 -9.79 23.42 -7.87
CA GLU A 234 -10.79 22.50 -8.42
C GLU A 234 -11.71 21.98 -7.29
N ALA A 235 -11.15 21.59 -6.14
CA ALA A 235 -11.90 21.10 -4.99
C ALA A 235 -12.91 22.13 -4.46
N ILE A 236 -12.55 23.41 -4.41
CA ILE A 236 -13.44 24.49 -3.96
C ILE A 236 -14.69 24.60 -4.87
N GLN A 237 -14.57 24.25 -6.13
CA GLN A 237 -15.67 24.29 -7.11
C GLN A 237 -16.44 22.96 -7.20
N SER A 238 -15.90 21.90 -6.65
CA SER A 238 -16.41 20.53 -6.73
C SER A 238 -17.33 20.20 -5.55
N GLN A 239 -18.21 19.18 -5.74
CA GLN A 239 -19.20 18.76 -4.74
C GLN A 239 -18.93 17.37 -4.14
N GLY A 240 -17.82 16.74 -4.51
CA GLY A 240 -17.42 15.46 -3.93
C GLY A 240 -17.25 15.52 -2.41
N PRO A 241 -17.47 14.41 -1.68
CA PRO A 241 -17.39 14.43 -0.21
C PRO A 241 -16.00 14.84 0.29
N ALA A 242 -14.93 14.45 -0.40
CA ALA A 242 -13.56 14.84 -0.06
C ALA A 242 -13.27 16.31 -0.41
N SER A 243 -13.87 16.87 -1.47
CA SER A 243 -13.69 18.27 -1.83
C SER A 243 -14.22 19.23 -0.76
N LYS A 244 -15.31 18.87 -0.09
CA LYS A 244 -15.90 19.69 0.97
C LYS A 244 -14.97 19.94 2.15
N LEU A 245 -13.99 19.06 2.36
CA LEU A 245 -12.95 19.23 3.38
C LEU A 245 -12.07 20.46 3.15
N PHE A 246 -11.97 20.92 1.91
CA PHE A 246 -11.10 22.03 1.50
C PHE A 246 -11.84 23.36 1.33
N HIS A 247 -13.18 23.37 1.37
CA HIS A 247 -13.99 24.58 1.20
C HIS A 247 -13.80 25.60 2.34
N ARG A 248 -13.35 25.16 3.51
CA ARG A 248 -13.22 25.97 4.73
C ARG A 248 -11.83 25.92 5.34
N SER A 249 -10.83 25.43 4.61
CA SER A 249 -9.49 25.31 5.15
C SER A 249 -8.78 26.67 5.17
N ASP A 250 -8.51 27.19 6.35
CA ASP A 250 -7.75 28.42 6.56
C ASP A 250 -6.22 28.18 6.49
N ASP A 251 -5.77 26.93 6.64
CA ASP A 251 -4.37 26.52 6.54
C ASP A 251 -4.07 25.90 5.17
N ILE A 252 -3.60 26.76 4.24
CA ILE A 252 -3.25 26.35 2.88
C ILE A 252 -2.13 25.30 2.85
N LYS A 253 -1.17 25.34 3.79
CA LYS A 253 -0.06 24.36 3.81
C LYS A 253 -0.58 22.98 4.21
N LYS A 254 -1.43 22.91 5.21
CA LYS A 254 -2.10 21.68 5.65
C LYS A 254 -2.99 21.12 4.54
N ALA A 255 -3.80 21.97 3.92
CA ALA A 255 -4.65 21.60 2.79
C ALA A 255 -3.84 21.06 1.60
N SER A 256 -2.75 21.73 1.22
CA SER A 256 -1.85 21.26 0.14
C SER A 256 -1.22 19.90 0.47
N GLY A 257 -0.73 19.72 1.69
CA GLY A 257 -0.16 18.45 2.13
C GLY A 257 -1.18 17.30 2.11
N ASN A 258 -2.41 17.56 2.53
CA ASN A 258 -3.50 16.58 2.48
C ASN A 258 -3.94 16.27 1.04
N MET A 259 -3.97 17.27 0.15
CA MET A 259 -4.29 17.04 -1.26
C MET A 259 -3.24 16.13 -1.93
N LEU A 260 -1.95 16.38 -1.69
CA LEU A 260 -0.88 15.49 -2.18
C LEU A 260 -0.97 14.10 -1.55
N LEU A 261 -1.26 14.01 -0.26
CA LEU A 261 -1.46 12.73 0.41
C LEU A 261 -2.58 11.92 -0.24
N PHE A 262 -3.74 12.51 -0.48
CA PHE A 262 -4.86 11.80 -1.11
C PHE A 262 -4.50 11.34 -2.52
N ALA A 263 -3.89 12.22 -3.31
CA ALA A 263 -3.43 11.86 -4.66
C ALA A 263 -2.44 10.70 -4.63
N PHE A 264 -1.49 10.68 -3.68
CA PHE A 264 -0.53 9.59 -3.52
C PHE A 264 -1.19 8.32 -2.99
N ALA A 265 -1.84 8.39 -1.82
CA ALA A 265 -2.33 7.22 -1.12
C ALA A 265 -3.49 6.51 -1.84
N GLY A 266 -4.33 7.27 -2.54
CA GLY A 266 -5.55 6.75 -3.17
C GLY A 266 -5.28 5.91 -4.42
N HIS A 267 -4.24 6.22 -5.20
CA HIS A 267 -3.96 5.44 -6.41
C HIS A 267 -2.93 4.34 -6.18
N ASP A 268 -1.84 4.67 -5.51
CA ASP A 268 -0.66 3.84 -5.50
C ASP A 268 -0.90 2.51 -4.75
N THR A 269 -1.59 2.56 -3.62
CA THR A 269 -1.86 1.36 -2.81
C THR A 269 -2.92 0.45 -3.43
N THR A 270 -4.02 0.98 -3.90
CA THR A 270 -5.12 0.21 -4.48
C THR A 270 -4.75 -0.32 -5.86
N GLY A 271 -4.10 0.50 -6.69
CA GLY A 271 -3.64 0.09 -8.03
C GLY A 271 -2.66 -1.08 -7.96
N HIS A 272 -1.68 -1.04 -7.07
CA HIS A 272 -0.75 -2.15 -6.88
C HIS A 272 -1.41 -3.39 -6.28
N THR A 273 -2.37 -3.24 -5.38
CA THR A 273 -3.15 -4.39 -4.87
C THR A 273 -3.89 -5.10 -6.00
N LEU A 274 -4.56 -4.37 -6.89
CA LEU A 274 -5.23 -4.93 -8.07
C LEU A 274 -4.25 -5.60 -9.04
N THR A 275 -3.08 -5.01 -9.23
CA THR A 275 -2.04 -5.57 -10.09
C THR A 275 -1.56 -6.92 -9.58
N TRP A 276 -1.25 -7.02 -8.29
CA TRP A 276 -0.83 -8.29 -7.69
C TRP A 276 -1.95 -9.32 -7.64
N LEU A 277 -3.19 -8.90 -7.39
CA LEU A 277 -4.33 -9.80 -7.45
C LEU A 277 -4.49 -10.41 -8.85
N LEU A 278 -4.44 -9.58 -9.89
CA LEU A 278 -4.56 -10.05 -11.26
C LEU A 278 -3.41 -10.99 -11.64
N TYR A 279 -2.19 -10.68 -11.19
CA TYR A 279 -1.02 -11.55 -11.35
C TYR A 279 -1.24 -12.93 -10.72
N GLU A 280 -1.68 -12.99 -9.46
CA GLU A 280 -1.92 -14.26 -8.78
C GLU A 280 -3.06 -15.06 -9.46
N LEU A 281 -4.11 -14.39 -9.90
CA LEU A 281 -5.19 -15.03 -10.65
C LEU A 281 -4.72 -15.59 -11.99
N CYS A 282 -3.80 -14.93 -12.69
CA CYS A 282 -3.21 -15.46 -13.91
C CYS A 282 -2.34 -16.69 -13.65
N LYS A 283 -1.66 -16.77 -12.51
CA LYS A 283 -0.87 -17.94 -12.11
C LYS A 283 -1.70 -19.11 -11.60
N HIS A 284 -2.92 -18.84 -11.12
CA HIS A 284 -3.84 -19.82 -10.54
C HIS A 284 -5.16 -19.84 -11.33
N PRO A 285 -5.18 -20.49 -12.52
CA PRO A 285 -6.34 -20.48 -13.41
C PRO A 285 -7.62 -21.02 -12.74
N GLU A 286 -7.51 -21.96 -11.80
CA GLU A 286 -8.62 -22.50 -11.03
C GLU A 286 -9.29 -21.44 -10.15
N HIS A 287 -8.51 -20.61 -9.46
CA HIS A 287 -9.03 -19.48 -8.66
C HIS A 287 -9.59 -18.38 -9.55
N LYS A 288 -8.93 -18.10 -10.68
CA LYS A 288 -9.43 -17.15 -11.67
C LYS A 288 -10.79 -17.57 -12.21
N GLN A 289 -10.95 -18.82 -12.61
CA GLN A 289 -12.23 -19.34 -13.14
C GLN A 289 -13.33 -19.26 -12.06
N ARG A 290 -13.03 -19.62 -10.83
CA ARG A 290 -13.99 -19.52 -9.71
C ARG A 290 -14.44 -18.08 -9.45
N LEU A 291 -13.51 -17.11 -9.54
CA LEU A 291 -13.86 -15.70 -9.43
C LEU A 291 -14.75 -15.24 -10.60
N ILE A 292 -14.42 -15.67 -11.81
CA ILE A 292 -15.22 -15.38 -13.00
C ILE A 292 -16.65 -15.94 -12.87
N ASP A 293 -16.81 -17.16 -12.37
CA ASP A 293 -18.11 -17.79 -12.17
C ASP A 293 -18.95 -17.03 -11.11
N GLU A 294 -18.34 -16.57 -10.02
CA GLU A 294 -18.99 -15.71 -9.00
C GLU A 294 -19.41 -14.36 -9.62
N ILE A 295 -18.57 -13.73 -10.43
CA ILE A 295 -18.89 -12.48 -11.13
C ILE A 295 -20.04 -12.68 -12.12
N ASP A 296 -20.03 -13.77 -12.90
CA ASP A 296 -21.12 -14.08 -13.83
C ASP A 296 -22.45 -14.33 -13.09
N GLU A 297 -22.40 -14.95 -11.90
CA GLU A 297 -23.56 -15.12 -11.03
C GLU A 297 -24.06 -13.80 -10.45
N TYR A 298 -23.14 -12.93 -9.98
CA TYR A 298 -23.49 -11.60 -9.50
C TYR A 298 -24.23 -10.78 -10.57
N TRP A 299 -23.74 -10.73 -11.79
CA TRP A 299 -24.38 -10.02 -12.88
C TRP A 299 -25.77 -10.55 -13.22
N ARG A 300 -25.96 -11.87 -13.21
CA ARG A 300 -27.27 -12.50 -13.42
C ARG A 300 -28.26 -12.14 -12.31
N ASN A 301 -27.83 -12.22 -11.06
CA ASN A 301 -28.68 -11.96 -9.88
C ASN A 301 -29.08 -10.47 -9.76
N ASN A 302 -28.26 -9.58 -10.29
CA ASN A 302 -28.47 -8.12 -10.25
C ASN A 302 -28.97 -7.54 -11.57
N ASN A 303 -29.46 -8.37 -12.52
CA ASN A 303 -30.01 -7.95 -13.81
C ASN A 303 -29.03 -7.07 -14.63
N GLY A 304 -27.74 -7.34 -14.55
CA GLY A 304 -26.70 -6.62 -15.28
C GLY A 304 -26.41 -5.20 -14.76
N VAL A 305 -26.78 -4.88 -13.52
CA VAL A 305 -26.55 -3.59 -12.88
C VAL A 305 -25.78 -3.76 -11.57
N GLU A 306 -24.80 -2.90 -11.32
CA GLU A 306 -24.10 -2.85 -10.05
C GLU A 306 -25.03 -2.37 -8.94
N ASN A 307 -24.95 -3.04 -7.80
CA ASN A 307 -25.76 -2.69 -6.63
C ASN A 307 -24.87 -2.67 -5.38
N TYR A 308 -24.80 -1.51 -4.73
CA TYR A 308 -24.03 -1.33 -3.52
C TYR A 308 -24.40 -2.31 -2.39
N GLU A 309 -25.69 -2.65 -2.27
CA GLU A 309 -26.20 -3.50 -1.18
C GLU A 309 -25.87 -4.99 -1.35
N THR A 310 -25.32 -5.38 -2.51
CA THR A 310 -25.11 -6.79 -2.86
C THR A 310 -23.65 -7.22 -2.90
N PHE A 311 -22.72 -6.42 -2.36
CA PHE A 311 -21.30 -6.81 -2.27
C PHE A 311 -21.05 -8.02 -1.37
N ASP A 312 -21.99 -8.42 -0.52
CA ASP A 312 -21.97 -9.69 0.22
C ASP A 312 -22.23 -10.92 -0.66
N GLN A 313 -22.65 -10.72 -1.92
CA GLN A 313 -22.75 -11.77 -2.93
C GLN A 313 -21.40 -12.04 -3.64
N LEU A 314 -20.31 -11.47 -3.18
CA LEU A 314 -18.95 -11.61 -3.70
C LEU A 314 -17.99 -12.15 -2.62
N PRO A 315 -18.31 -13.27 -1.96
CA PRO A 315 -17.47 -13.80 -0.88
C PRO A 315 -16.10 -14.27 -1.38
N PHE A 316 -16.03 -14.92 -2.54
CA PHE A 316 -14.77 -15.40 -3.08
C PHE A 316 -13.87 -14.25 -3.58
N MET A 317 -14.44 -13.24 -4.20
CA MET A 317 -13.70 -11.99 -4.51
C MET A 317 -13.12 -11.37 -3.25
N THR A 318 -13.87 -11.34 -2.16
CA THR A 318 -13.42 -10.85 -0.85
C THR A 318 -12.24 -11.67 -0.32
N GLN A 319 -12.29 -13.00 -0.43
CA GLN A 319 -11.17 -13.87 -0.07
C GLN A 319 -9.94 -13.64 -0.93
N CYS A 320 -10.10 -13.51 -2.26
CA CYS A 320 -8.99 -13.20 -3.17
C CYS A 320 -8.31 -11.86 -2.83
N ILE A 321 -9.09 -10.80 -2.57
CA ILE A 321 -8.56 -9.50 -2.16
C ILE A 321 -7.83 -9.62 -0.82
N THR A 322 -8.40 -10.32 0.15
CA THR A 322 -7.82 -10.50 1.49
C THR A 322 -6.49 -11.25 1.43
N GLU A 323 -6.44 -12.35 0.67
CA GLU A 323 -5.20 -13.11 0.49
C GLU A 323 -4.14 -12.30 -0.27
N THR A 324 -4.54 -11.50 -1.25
CA THR A 324 -3.62 -10.57 -1.92
C THR A 324 -3.03 -9.56 -0.94
N LEU A 325 -3.85 -8.94 -0.10
CA LEU A 325 -3.39 -8.01 0.94
C LEU A 325 -2.48 -8.67 1.98
N ARG A 326 -2.62 -9.98 2.21
CA ARG A 326 -1.72 -10.75 3.04
C ARG A 326 -0.37 -10.97 2.35
N MET A 327 -0.39 -11.50 1.14
CA MET A 327 0.83 -11.83 0.40
C MET A 327 1.57 -10.60 -0.10
N TRP A 328 0.83 -9.61 -0.58
CA TRP A 328 1.34 -8.41 -1.23
C TRP A 328 0.81 -7.15 -0.53
N PRO A 329 1.13 -6.96 0.78
CA PRO A 329 0.64 -5.79 1.49
C PRO A 329 1.17 -4.53 0.82
N ALA A 330 0.27 -3.63 0.41
CA ALA A 330 0.65 -2.41 -0.31
C ALA A 330 1.73 -1.60 0.43
N LEU A 331 1.69 -1.59 1.77
CA LEU A 331 2.75 -1.04 2.62
C LEU A 331 3.51 -2.18 3.30
N ALA A 332 4.40 -2.85 2.56
CA ALA A 332 5.20 -3.97 3.07
C ALA A 332 6.02 -3.57 4.31
N ASN A 333 6.64 -2.38 4.26
CA ASN A 333 7.42 -1.80 5.36
C ASN A 333 6.55 -1.34 6.54
N GLY A 334 5.23 -1.33 6.37
CA GLY A 334 4.26 -1.01 7.42
C GLY A 334 4.22 0.45 7.82
N THR A 335 4.11 0.69 9.13
CA THR A 335 3.95 2.04 9.68
C THR A 335 4.98 2.32 10.76
N TYR A 336 5.21 3.62 11.02
CA TYR A 336 6.19 4.06 12.01
C TYR A 336 5.52 4.82 13.14
N ARG A 337 5.99 4.57 14.38
CA ARG A 337 5.53 5.23 15.61
C ARG A 337 6.72 5.75 16.41
N GLU A 338 6.48 6.78 17.19
CA GLU A 338 7.36 7.22 18.28
C GLU A 338 6.73 6.81 19.61
N LEU A 339 7.49 6.15 20.49
CA LEU A 339 6.99 5.78 21.80
C LEU A 339 6.76 7.03 22.66
N GLU A 340 5.53 7.22 23.13
CA GLU A 340 5.11 8.39 23.92
C GLU A 340 5.42 8.23 25.41
N ARG A 341 5.74 7.01 25.83
CA ARG A 341 6.19 6.61 27.17
C ARG A 341 7.08 5.38 27.07
N ASP A 342 7.78 5.06 28.17
CA ASP A 342 8.50 3.79 28.30
C ASP A 342 7.53 2.62 28.11
N ASP A 343 7.95 1.60 27.38
CA ASP A 343 7.15 0.42 27.08
C ASP A 343 8.00 -0.87 27.13
N LYS A 344 7.36 -2.02 27.18
CA LYS A 344 8.00 -3.33 27.17
C LYS A 344 7.56 -4.10 25.97
N ILE A 345 8.54 -4.60 25.20
CA ILE A 345 8.32 -5.43 24.02
C ILE A 345 8.91 -6.83 24.26
N ILE A 346 8.46 -7.79 23.44
CA ILE A 346 9.02 -9.16 23.48
C ILE A 346 10.34 -9.15 22.73
N GLY A 347 11.41 -9.55 23.42
CA GLY A 347 12.75 -9.74 22.86
C GLY A 347 12.91 -11.09 22.17
N LEU A 348 14.14 -11.37 21.72
CA LEU A 348 14.48 -12.56 20.93
C LEU A 348 14.20 -13.90 21.64
N ASN A 349 14.33 -13.94 22.95
CA ASN A 349 14.13 -15.16 23.74
C ASN A 349 12.77 -15.18 24.47
N GLY A 350 11.83 -14.33 24.04
CA GLY A 350 10.54 -14.20 24.68
C GLY A 350 10.55 -13.37 25.98
N GLU A 351 11.72 -12.85 26.40
CA GLU A 351 11.81 -11.95 27.55
C GLU A 351 11.22 -10.56 27.22
N LYS A 352 10.72 -9.85 28.25
CA LYS A 352 10.25 -8.49 28.11
C LYS A 352 11.40 -7.50 28.22
N VAL A 353 11.67 -6.78 27.15
CA VAL A 353 12.71 -5.75 27.04
C VAL A 353 12.11 -4.37 27.19
N LEU A 354 12.68 -3.56 28.08
CA LEU A 354 12.27 -2.17 28.27
C LEU A 354 12.81 -1.30 27.13
N VAL A 355 11.88 -0.60 26.43
CA VAL A 355 12.19 0.37 25.38
C VAL A 355 11.78 1.75 25.86
N LYS A 356 12.64 2.74 25.70
CA LYS A 356 12.47 4.09 26.24
C LYS A 356 11.53 4.94 25.38
N LYS A 357 10.85 5.89 26.05
CA LYS A 357 10.14 6.99 25.41
C LYS A 357 11.03 7.67 24.36
N GLY A 358 10.44 8.05 23.22
CA GLY A 358 11.13 8.69 22.11
C GLY A 358 11.76 7.71 21.12
N THR A 359 11.81 6.41 21.43
CA THR A 359 12.26 5.40 20.48
C THR A 359 11.30 5.29 19.31
N TYR A 360 11.83 5.20 18.09
CA TYR A 360 11.04 4.95 16.91
C TYR A 360 10.83 3.45 16.70
N CYS A 361 9.60 3.09 16.35
CA CYS A 361 9.19 1.72 16.05
C CYS A 361 8.70 1.64 14.61
N GLN A 362 9.26 0.72 13.83
CA GLN A 362 8.73 0.31 12.53
C GLN A 362 7.88 -0.94 12.74
N ILE A 363 6.59 -0.84 12.50
CA ILE A 363 5.64 -1.95 12.61
C ILE A 363 5.49 -2.54 11.20
N ILE A 364 6.25 -3.60 10.92
CA ILE A 364 6.36 -4.16 9.57
C ILE A 364 5.20 -5.12 9.27
N ASN A 365 4.57 -4.98 8.09
CA ASN A 365 3.49 -5.86 7.66
C ASN A 365 4.02 -7.14 7.00
N TRP A 366 5.01 -7.01 6.13
CA TRP A 366 5.53 -8.11 5.32
C TRP A 366 5.88 -9.36 6.12
N THR A 367 6.63 -9.20 7.21
CA THR A 367 7.10 -10.32 8.03
C THR A 367 5.96 -10.99 8.78
N ARG A 368 5.04 -10.22 9.37
CA ARG A 368 3.87 -10.77 10.09
C ARG A 368 2.90 -11.48 9.16
N HIS A 369 2.67 -10.92 7.98
CA HIS A 369 1.78 -11.51 6.97
C HIS A 369 2.36 -12.75 6.32
N ARG A 370 3.65 -13.03 6.50
CA ARG A 370 4.37 -14.20 5.99
C ARG A 370 5.02 -15.06 7.08
N ASN A 371 4.66 -14.85 8.32
CA ASN A 371 5.18 -15.61 9.45
C ASN A 371 4.55 -17.02 9.47
N ARG A 372 5.39 -18.06 9.43
CA ARG A 372 4.93 -19.46 9.40
C ARG A 372 4.21 -19.88 10.67
N ASP A 373 4.64 -19.36 11.83
CA ASP A 373 3.97 -19.66 13.11
C ASP A 373 2.54 -19.15 13.15
N LEU A 374 2.22 -18.12 12.35
CA LEU A 374 0.90 -17.47 12.32
C LEU A 374 -0.01 -17.95 11.18
N TRP A 375 0.59 -18.41 10.07
CA TRP A 375 -0.14 -18.69 8.83
C TRP A 375 0.05 -20.10 8.28
N GLY A 376 1.00 -20.89 8.83
CA GLY A 376 1.33 -22.24 8.36
C GLY A 376 2.45 -22.27 7.32
N ASP A 377 2.81 -23.48 6.89
CA ASP A 377 3.95 -23.71 5.99
C ASP A 377 3.71 -23.22 4.57
N ASP A 378 2.44 -23.17 4.14
CA ASP A 378 2.00 -22.68 2.83
C ASP A 378 1.91 -21.15 2.72
N VAL A 379 2.56 -20.46 3.63
CA VAL A 379 2.50 -18.99 3.80
C VAL A 379 2.90 -18.20 2.55
N ASN A 380 3.70 -18.78 1.65
CA ASN A 380 4.13 -18.17 0.40
C ASN A 380 3.24 -18.57 -0.81
N GLU A 381 2.21 -19.36 -0.60
CA GLU A 381 1.26 -19.76 -1.63
C GLU A 381 0.01 -18.89 -1.61
N PHE A 382 -0.48 -18.54 -2.79
CA PHE A 382 -1.74 -17.82 -2.95
C PHE A 382 -2.90 -18.79 -2.74
N ASN A 383 -3.53 -18.70 -1.58
CA ASN A 383 -4.63 -19.55 -1.20
C ASN A 383 -5.84 -18.73 -0.71
N PRO A 384 -6.79 -18.35 -1.59
CA PRO A 384 -7.98 -17.62 -1.21
C PRO A 384 -8.89 -18.37 -0.21
N ASP A 385 -8.78 -19.70 -0.15
CA ASP A 385 -9.54 -20.53 0.79
C ASP A 385 -8.86 -20.64 2.17
N ARG A 386 -7.80 -19.87 2.41
CA ARG A 386 -7.12 -19.79 3.72
C ARG A 386 -8.11 -19.38 4.80
N GLU A 387 -7.99 -19.99 5.98
CA GLU A 387 -8.82 -19.65 7.14
C GLU A 387 -8.44 -18.27 7.70
N PHE A 388 -9.26 -17.29 7.38
CA PHE A 388 -9.18 -15.94 7.94
C PHE A 388 -10.11 -15.82 9.16
N LYS A 389 -9.67 -15.06 10.18
CA LYS A 389 -10.54 -14.67 11.29
C LYS A 389 -11.64 -13.72 10.79
N GLY A 390 -12.79 -13.73 11.42
CA GLY A 390 -13.88 -12.80 11.07
C GLY A 390 -13.46 -11.32 11.09
N SER A 391 -12.51 -10.96 11.97
CA SER A 391 -11.91 -9.61 12.02
C SER A 391 -10.95 -9.30 10.86
N GLU A 392 -10.57 -10.28 10.07
CA GLU A 392 -9.63 -10.13 8.94
C GLU A 392 -10.35 -9.98 7.60
N ILE A 393 -11.65 -10.31 7.55
CA ILE A 393 -12.49 -10.23 6.35
C ILE A 393 -13.23 -8.90 6.32
N TRP A 394 -13.23 -8.23 5.19
CA TRP A 394 -14.02 -7.02 5.01
C TRP A 394 -15.50 -7.33 4.97
N ASP A 395 -16.27 -6.59 5.76
CA ASP A 395 -17.74 -6.65 5.78
C ASP A 395 -18.28 -5.26 5.39
N HIS A 396 -18.94 -5.17 4.23
CA HIS A 396 -19.47 -3.91 3.73
C HIS A 396 -20.64 -3.37 4.59
N LYS A 397 -21.33 -4.23 5.34
CA LYS A 397 -22.39 -3.82 6.27
C LYS A 397 -21.85 -3.14 7.53
N GLY A 398 -20.59 -3.41 7.86
CA GLY A 398 -19.87 -2.82 9.00
C GLY A 398 -19.19 -1.48 8.72
N PHE A 399 -19.58 -0.76 7.70
CA PHE A 399 -18.97 0.52 7.31
C PHE A 399 -18.82 1.51 8.47
N GLY A 400 -17.63 2.07 8.60
CA GLY A 400 -17.29 3.08 9.58
C GLY A 400 -16.66 2.53 10.86
N TYR A 401 -17.01 1.35 11.31
CA TYR A 401 -16.50 0.76 12.55
C TYR A 401 -15.54 -0.41 12.32
N TYR A 402 -15.60 -1.02 11.14
CA TYR A 402 -14.85 -2.21 10.84
C TYR A 402 -13.41 -1.87 10.44
N ASN A 403 -12.46 -2.45 11.13
CA ASN A 403 -11.06 -2.40 10.76
C ASN A 403 -10.59 -3.82 10.50
N VAL A 404 -10.25 -4.10 9.24
CA VAL A 404 -9.73 -5.39 8.81
C VAL A 404 -8.36 -5.61 9.43
N SER A 405 -8.32 -6.16 10.64
CA SER A 405 -7.06 -6.41 11.35
C SER A 405 -7.19 -7.44 12.46
N SER A 406 -6.09 -8.13 12.68
CA SER A 406 -5.83 -8.96 13.85
C SER A 406 -4.35 -8.80 14.23
N GLU A 407 -3.92 -9.45 15.29
CA GLU A 407 -2.51 -9.42 15.71
C GLU A 407 -1.55 -9.87 14.59
N ARG A 408 -1.98 -10.80 13.72
CA ARG A 408 -1.19 -11.31 12.59
C ARG A 408 -1.40 -10.57 11.27
N PHE A 409 -2.50 -9.80 11.12
CA PHE A 409 -2.93 -9.21 9.86
C PHE A 409 -3.38 -7.76 10.01
N SER A 410 -2.73 -6.83 9.33
CA SER A 410 -3.06 -5.40 9.42
C SER A 410 -2.76 -4.62 8.14
N PRO A 411 -3.36 -4.98 7.01
CA PRO A 411 -3.08 -4.31 5.73
C PRO A 411 -3.44 -2.82 5.75
N PHE A 412 -4.38 -2.41 6.60
CA PHE A 412 -4.82 -1.03 6.82
C PHE A 412 -4.35 -0.45 8.16
N THR A 413 -3.33 -1.06 8.78
CA THR A 413 -2.80 -0.73 10.11
C THR A 413 -3.82 -0.88 11.25
N TYR A 414 -3.45 -0.53 12.49
CA TYR A 414 -4.27 -0.71 13.69
C TYR A 414 -4.69 0.60 14.32
N GLY A 415 -5.73 0.51 15.14
CA GLY A 415 -6.11 1.55 16.08
C GLY A 415 -6.54 2.87 15.44
N PRO A 416 -6.40 3.98 16.16
CA PRO A 416 -6.93 5.27 15.72
C PRO A 416 -6.31 5.78 14.41
N ARG A 417 -5.04 5.47 14.17
CA ARG A 417 -4.28 5.85 12.96
C ARG A 417 -4.43 4.86 11.80
N ASN A 418 -5.50 4.06 11.76
CA ASN A 418 -5.77 3.16 10.63
C ASN A 418 -6.08 3.93 9.34
N CYS A 419 -6.04 3.23 8.22
CA CYS A 419 -6.29 3.81 6.91
C CYS A 419 -7.67 4.47 6.83
N LEU A 420 -7.70 5.71 6.36
CA LEU A 420 -8.93 6.47 6.14
C LEU A 420 -9.72 5.93 4.95
N GLY A 421 -9.01 5.58 3.87
CA GLY A 421 -9.59 5.12 2.60
C GLY A 421 -9.97 3.64 2.54
N LYS A 422 -9.87 2.88 3.64
CA LYS A 422 -10.03 1.42 3.61
C LYS A 422 -11.36 0.93 3.00
N ASN A 423 -12.46 1.62 3.30
CA ASN A 423 -13.77 1.23 2.77
C ASN A 423 -13.95 1.66 1.31
N PHE A 424 -13.45 2.83 0.95
CA PHE A 424 -13.47 3.31 -0.43
C PHE A 424 -12.65 2.38 -1.33
N SER A 425 -11.43 2.02 -0.94
CA SER A 425 -10.58 1.09 -1.70
C SER A 425 -11.22 -0.28 -1.90
N GLN A 426 -11.92 -0.80 -0.88
CA GLN A 426 -12.64 -2.07 -0.99
C GLN A 426 -13.82 -1.99 -1.97
N MET A 427 -14.51 -0.87 -2.02
CA MET A 427 -15.59 -0.63 -2.97
C MET A 427 -15.07 -0.50 -4.40
N GLU A 428 -14.08 0.36 -4.61
CA GLU A 428 -13.53 0.61 -5.97
C GLU A 428 -12.88 -0.64 -6.56
N MET A 429 -12.11 -1.43 -5.77
CA MET A 429 -11.55 -2.69 -6.24
C MET A 429 -12.62 -3.65 -6.76
N ARG A 430 -13.72 -3.79 -6.04
CA ARG A 430 -14.82 -4.67 -6.47
C ARG A 430 -15.47 -4.18 -7.75
N LEU A 431 -15.71 -2.88 -7.87
CA LEU A 431 -16.30 -2.30 -9.08
C LEU A 431 -15.41 -2.49 -10.29
N ILE A 432 -14.10 -2.26 -10.15
CA ILE A 432 -13.15 -2.46 -11.23
C ILE A 432 -13.11 -3.93 -11.66
N LEU A 433 -12.99 -4.87 -10.68
CA LEU A 433 -12.95 -6.31 -10.96
C LEU A 433 -14.25 -6.82 -11.59
N LEU A 434 -15.42 -6.42 -11.07
CA LEU A 434 -16.72 -6.76 -11.65
C LEU A 434 -16.80 -6.39 -13.12
N ASN A 435 -16.34 -5.18 -13.47
CA ASN A 435 -16.41 -4.68 -14.83
C ASN A 435 -15.37 -5.34 -15.75
N ILE A 436 -14.09 -5.39 -15.35
CA ILE A 436 -13.07 -5.95 -16.24
C ILE A 436 -13.28 -7.44 -16.52
N PHE A 437 -13.66 -8.24 -15.52
CA PHE A 437 -13.89 -9.68 -15.70
C PHE A 437 -15.24 -10.02 -16.31
N ARG A 438 -16.19 -9.08 -16.40
CA ARG A 438 -17.43 -9.30 -17.14
C ARG A 438 -17.15 -9.63 -18.60
N ASP A 439 -16.30 -8.85 -19.24
CA ASP A 439 -16.09 -8.89 -20.68
C ASP A 439 -14.69 -9.36 -21.08
N HIS A 440 -13.75 -9.53 -20.12
CA HIS A 440 -12.36 -9.84 -20.42
C HIS A 440 -11.82 -10.98 -19.56
N ASP A 441 -10.82 -11.64 -20.07
CA ASP A 441 -9.92 -12.56 -19.38
C ASP A 441 -8.47 -12.09 -19.59
N PHE A 442 -7.57 -12.55 -18.74
CA PHE A 442 -6.19 -12.09 -18.71
C PHE A 442 -5.23 -13.28 -18.64
N SER A 443 -4.07 -13.13 -19.30
CA SER A 443 -2.94 -14.03 -19.12
C SER A 443 -1.65 -13.23 -19.05
N LEU A 444 -0.66 -13.74 -18.33
CA LEU A 444 0.66 -13.12 -18.32
C LEU A 444 1.24 -13.15 -19.73
N ASP A 445 1.93 -12.08 -20.11
CA ASP A 445 2.79 -12.10 -21.28
C ASP A 445 3.94 -13.08 -21.05
N SER A 446 4.39 -13.77 -22.08
CA SER A 446 5.39 -14.84 -21.97
C SER A 446 6.76 -14.36 -21.46
N GLU A 447 7.15 -13.13 -21.78
CA GLU A 447 8.39 -12.55 -21.26
C GLU A 447 8.20 -12.07 -19.83
N GLN A 448 7.01 -11.53 -19.51
CA GLN A 448 6.64 -11.15 -18.15
C GLN A 448 6.66 -12.35 -17.18
N GLU A 449 6.15 -13.50 -17.62
CA GLU A 449 6.11 -14.72 -16.82
C GLU A 449 7.52 -15.19 -16.42
N LYS A 450 8.51 -15.01 -17.30
CA LYS A 450 9.91 -15.33 -16.99
C LYS A 450 10.54 -14.38 -15.96
N THR A 451 10.15 -13.13 -15.95
CA THR A 451 10.79 -12.07 -15.18
C THR A 451 10.18 -11.84 -13.81
N VAL A 452 8.88 -12.06 -13.66
CA VAL A 452 8.16 -11.80 -12.40
C VAL A 452 8.65 -12.63 -11.21
N ASN A 453 9.13 -13.83 -11.47
CA ASN A 453 9.67 -14.71 -10.43
C ASN A 453 11.17 -14.50 -10.17
N ASP A 454 11.82 -13.64 -10.94
CA ASP A 454 13.22 -13.31 -10.74
C ASP A 454 13.35 -12.15 -9.71
N PRO A 455 13.94 -12.37 -8.54
CA PRO A 455 14.14 -11.32 -7.54
C PRO A 455 14.86 -10.07 -8.08
N LYS A 456 15.63 -10.22 -9.15
CA LYS A 456 16.31 -9.13 -9.84
C LYS A 456 15.33 -8.10 -10.40
N TYR A 457 14.11 -8.52 -10.77
CA TYR A 457 13.10 -7.68 -11.40
C TYR A 457 11.90 -7.38 -10.49
N SER A 458 11.81 -8.01 -9.32
CA SER A 458 10.82 -7.67 -8.30
C SER A 458 11.30 -6.46 -7.50
N GLY A 459 11.31 -5.30 -8.13
CA GLY A 459 11.65 -4.07 -7.45
C GLY A 459 10.44 -3.47 -6.75
N PHE A 460 10.71 -2.49 -5.90
CA PHE A 460 9.73 -1.92 -5.01
C PHE A 460 9.87 -0.41 -4.99
N ASN A 461 8.74 0.27 -4.96
CA ASN A 461 8.73 1.64 -4.53
C ASN A 461 9.13 1.69 -3.04
N ILE A 462 9.82 2.74 -2.62
CA ILE A 462 10.24 2.94 -1.22
C ILE A 462 9.06 2.86 -0.25
N PHE A 463 7.87 3.25 -0.69
CA PHE A 463 6.68 3.32 0.16
C PHE A 463 5.67 2.21 -0.11
N THR A 464 5.50 1.79 -1.35
CA THR A 464 4.49 0.82 -1.75
C THR A 464 5.08 -0.33 -2.55
N MET A 465 4.39 -1.46 -2.56
CA MET A 465 4.79 -2.64 -3.31
C MET A 465 4.20 -2.63 -4.72
N GLY A 466 4.81 -1.88 -5.63
CA GLY A 466 4.51 -2.01 -7.04
C GLY A 466 5.31 -3.15 -7.69
N PRO A 467 4.77 -3.85 -8.69
CA PRO A 467 5.56 -4.77 -9.49
C PRO A 467 6.57 -3.98 -10.30
N GLN A 468 7.83 -4.39 -10.21
CA GLN A 468 8.86 -3.93 -11.12
C GLN A 468 9.37 -5.15 -11.87
N SER A 469 8.81 -5.41 -13.03
CA SER A 469 9.38 -6.35 -13.96
C SER A 469 9.88 -5.58 -15.17
N VAL A 470 10.94 -6.07 -15.78
CA VAL A 470 11.45 -5.49 -17.02
C VAL A 470 10.87 -6.29 -18.18
N TYR A 471 9.90 -5.71 -18.85
CA TYR A 471 9.40 -6.20 -20.10
C TYR A 471 9.92 -5.29 -21.23
N ASP A 472 10.70 -5.85 -22.13
CA ASP A 472 11.29 -5.10 -23.26
C ASP A 472 11.96 -3.76 -22.85
N GLY A 473 12.63 -3.76 -21.67
CA GLY A 473 13.27 -2.57 -21.10
C GLY A 473 12.32 -1.62 -20.35
N LEU A 474 11.04 -1.95 -20.23
CA LEU A 474 10.03 -1.17 -19.50
C LEU A 474 9.75 -1.79 -18.13
N LEU A 475 9.49 -0.93 -17.14
CA LEU A 475 9.00 -1.35 -15.82
C LEU A 475 7.48 -1.44 -15.85
N GLY A 476 6.90 -2.57 -15.40
CA GLY A 476 5.46 -2.75 -15.38
C GLY A 476 5.02 -4.21 -15.19
N MET A 477 3.73 -4.46 -15.31
CA MET A 477 3.12 -5.80 -15.29
C MET A 477 2.33 -6.01 -16.58
N PHE A 478 2.99 -6.59 -17.59
CA PHE A 478 2.41 -6.75 -18.91
C PHE A 478 1.56 -8.03 -19.02
N MET A 479 0.35 -7.87 -19.47
CA MET A 479 -0.62 -8.96 -19.63
C MET A 479 -1.34 -8.87 -20.97
N ASN A 480 -1.62 -10.04 -21.54
CA ASN A 480 -2.51 -10.15 -22.68
C ASN A 480 -3.96 -10.05 -22.21
N VAL A 481 -4.74 -9.24 -22.91
CA VAL A 481 -6.17 -9.04 -22.64
C VAL A 481 -6.96 -9.83 -23.67
N HIS A 482 -7.87 -10.67 -23.22
CA HIS A 482 -8.69 -11.52 -24.08
C HIS A 482 -10.17 -11.15 -23.90
N LYS A 483 -10.89 -11.01 -25.01
CA LYS A 483 -12.34 -10.79 -24.95
C LYS A 483 -13.04 -12.10 -24.56
N ARG A 484 -13.83 -12.05 -23.50
CA ARG A 484 -14.71 -13.17 -23.11
C ARG A 484 -15.98 -13.17 -23.98
N LYS A 485 -16.51 -14.36 -24.27
CA LYS A 485 -17.90 -14.49 -24.70
C LYS A 485 -18.76 -14.38 -23.45
N SER A 486 -19.46 -13.27 -23.29
CA SER A 486 -20.38 -13.08 -22.17
C SER A 486 -21.39 -14.23 -22.14
N LYS A 487 -21.64 -14.78 -20.95
CA LYS A 487 -22.70 -15.76 -20.69
C LYS A 487 -24.00 -15.06 -20.25
N LEU A 488 -24.06 -13.73 -20.35
CA LEU A 488 -25.21 -12.90 -20.01
C LEU A 488 -26.17 -12.78 -21.19
#